data_3d9a4162699c6e1076494ecab56426f2
#
_entry.id   3d9a4162699c6e1076494ecab56426f2
#
_cell.length_a   1.000
_cell.length_b   1.000
_cell.length_c   1.000
_cell.angle_alpha   90.00
_cell.angle_beta   90.00
_cell.angle_gamma   90.00
#
_symmetry.space_group_name_H-M   'P 1'
#
loop_
_entity.id
_entity.type
_entity.pdbx_description
1 polymer ?
#
loop_
_entity_poly.entity_id
_entity_poly.type
_entity_poly.pdbx_seq_one_letter_code
_entity_poly.pdbx_strand_id
1 'polypeptide(L)'
;PLPFSEVTGSKGKADKEKVGDYVFGLKAQGRYNGEPLTGTGKIGGMLALRGEGTPFPVQADFRSGNTRVAFDGVVNDPMKMGGVDLRLKFSGDSLGDLYELTGVLLPDTPPFETDGRLVAKIDTEKSSVFDYRGFNGRIGDSDIHGSLIYTTGKPRPKLEGDVESRQLRLADLGPLIGVDSGKGAEKSKRSEQKKGEKSVQSAGKVLPYDRFETDKWDVMDADVRFKGRRIEHGSSLPISDLSTHIILKNADLRLQPLKFGMAGGSIAANIHLEGDKKPMQGRADIQARRLKLKELMPDVELM
;
A
#
# COMPACT_ATOMS: atom_id res chain seq x y z
N PRO A 1 -20.29 4.15 -13.52
CA PRO A 1 -20.26 5.47 -14.13
C PRO A 1 -20.54 6.49 -13.04
N LEU A 2 -19.55 7.36 -12.77
CA LEU A 2 -19.70 8.44 -11.81
C LEU A 2 -20.69 9.47 -12.38
N PRO A 3 -21.78 9.82 -11.69
CA PRO A 3 -22.65 10.88 -12.16
C PRO A 3 -21.98 12.24 -11.89
N PHE A 4 -21.51 12.89 -12.94
CA PHE A 4 -21.08 14.29 -12.87
C PHE A 4 -22.33 15.17 -12.84
N SER A 5 -22.60 15.81 -11.71
CA SER A 5 -23.84 16.57 -11.55
C SER A 5 -23.75 18.04 -11.91
N GLU A 6 -22.57 18.68 -12.03
CA GLU A 6 -22.47 20.07 -12.53
C GLU A 6 -21.06 20.43 -13.01
N VAL A 7 -20.99 20.95 -14.23
CA VAL A 7 -19.84 21.67 -14.77
C VAL A 7 -20.15 23.17 -14.70
N THR A 8 -19.61 23.89 -13.72
CA THR A 8 -19.74 25.34 -13.68
C THR A 8 -18.60 25.99 -14.44
N GLY A 9 -18.87 26.35 -15.69
CA GLY A 9 -17.94 27.16 -16.48
C GLY A 9 -17.90 28.60 -16.00
N SER A 10 -16.74 29.10 -15.56
CA SER A 10 -16.49 30.51 -15.36
C SER A 10 -16.20 31.15 -16.71
N LYS A 11 -17.08 32.05 -17.21
CA LYS A 11 -16.81 32.91 -18.38
C LYS A 11 -15.78 33.97 -17.99
N GLY A 12 -14.48 33.65 -18.10
CA GLY A 12 -13.38 34.59 -18.15
C GLY A 12 -13.12 35.01 -19.61
N LYS A 13 -12.76 36.29 -19.82
CA LYS A 13 -12.38 36.86 -21.12
C LYS A 13 -11.37 35.98 -21.84
N ALA A 14 -11.57 35.83 -23.17
CA ALA A 14 -10.68 35.14 -24.08
C ALA A 14 -9.29 35.83 -24.16
N ASP A 15 -8.45 35.59 -23.19
CA ASP A 15 -7.03 35.76 -23.32
C ASP A 15 -6.43 34.49 -23.96
N LYS A 16 -5.45 34.66 -24.84
CA LYS A 16 -4.78 33.60 -25.58
C LYS A 16 -4.37 32.47 -24.63
N GLU A 17 -5.13 31.38 -24.65
CA GLU A 17 -4.85 30.17 -23.86
C GLU A 17 -3.42 29.71 -24.16
N LYS A 18 -2.56 29.76 -23.17
CA LYS A 18 -1.28 29.07 -23.21
C LYS A 18 -1.55 27.57 -23.00
N VAL A 19 -0.96 26.73 -23.83
CA VAL A 19 -0.98 25.28 -23.65
C VAL A 19 -0.45 24.98 -22.24
N GLY A 20 -1.33 24.48 -21.36
CA GLY A 20 -1.00 24.15 -19.97
C GLY A 20 -1.83 24.85 -18.89
N ASP A 21 -2.71 25.79 -19.24
CA ASP A 21 -3.53 26.50 -18.26
C ASP A 21 -4.80 25.69 -17.93
N TYR A 22 -5.19 25.72 -16.64
CA TYR A 22 -6.47 25.18 -16.18
C TYR A 22 -7.60 26.17 -16.58
N VAL A 23 -8.58 25.65 -17.32
CA VAL A 23 -9.67 26.48 -17.87
C VAL A 23 -10.99 26.18 -17.17
N PHE A 24 -11.22 24.94 -16.76
CA PHE A 24 -12.47 24.53 -16.15
C PHE A 24 -12.28 24.06 -14.71
N GLY A 25 -13.16 24.52 -13.82
CA GLY A 25 -13.30 23.99 -12.47
C GLY A 25 -14.37 22.90 -12.42
N LEU A 26 -14.12 21.85 -11.68
CA LEU A 26 -15.02 20.72 -11.48
C LEU A 26 -15.36 20.57 -10.01
N LYS A 27 -16.61 20.22 -9.71
CA LYS A 27 -17.04 19.75 -8.39
C LYS A 27 -17.69 18.38 -8.57
N ALA A 28 -17.32 17.44 -7.72
CA ALA A 28 -17.90 16.11 -7.70
C ALA A 28 -18.57 15.87 -6.34
N GLN A 29 -19.78 15.36 -6.35
CA GLN A 29 -20.50 14.87 -5.18
C GLN A 29 -21.22 13.58 -5.60
N GLY A 30 -21.13 12.56 -4.77
CA GLY A 30 -21.74 11.27 -5.07
C GLY A 30 -21.49 10.26 -3.97
N ARG A 31 -21.59 8.99 -4.33
CA ARG A 31 -21.19 7.86 -3.50
C ARG A 31 -20.29 6.94 -4.28
N TYR A 32 -19.25 6.48 -3.63
CA TYR A 32 -18.35 5.45 -4.15
C TYR A 32 -18.33 4.30 -3.14
N ASN A 33 -18.69 3.10 -3.58
CA ASN A 33 -18.81 1.91 -2.73
C ASN A 33 -19.66 2.13 -1.46
N GLY A 34 -20.72 2.95 -1.57
CA GLY A 34 -21.60 3.25 -0.44
C GLY A 34 -21.16 4.45 0.43
N GLU A 35 -19.91 4.85 0.37
CA GLU A 35 -19.36 5.99 1.12
C GLU A 35 -19.56 7.32 0.36
N PRO A 36 -19.81 8.45 1.06
CA PRO A 36 -19.90 9.75 0.42
C PRO A 36 -18.59 10.12 -0.26
N LEU A 37 -18.67 10.46 -1.56
CA LEU A 37 -17.54 10.98 -2.32
C LEU A 37 -17.74 12.47 -2.56
N THR A 38 -16.75 13.26 -2.21
CA THR A 38 -16.70 14.69 -2.52
C THR A 38 -15.37 15.02 -3.16
N GLY A 39 -15.36 16.02 -4.06
CA GLY A 39 -14.10 16.43 -4.65
C GLY A 39 -14.21 17.71 -5.44
N THR A 40 -13.04 18.30 -5.68
CA THR A 40 -12.87 19.45 -6.56
C THR A 40 -11.73 19.16 -7.52
N GLY A 41 -11.78 19.77 -8.69
CA GLY A 41 -10.73 19.60 -9.69
C GLY A 41 -10.66 20.77 -10.63
N LYS A 42 -9.61 20.78 -11.43
CA LYS A 42 -9.40 21.72 -12.54
C LYS A 42 -8.87 20.94 -13.73
N ILE A 43 -9.30 21.31 -14.92
CA ILE A 43 -8.84 20.70 -16.15
C ILE A 43 -8.52 21.76 -17.21
N GLY A 44 -7.72 21.37 -18.19
CA GLY A 44 -7.36 22.22 -19.31
C GLY A 44 -8.52 22.56 -20.24
N GLY A 45 -8.27 23.42 -21.19
CA GLY A 45 -9.25 23.88 -22.19
C GLY A 45 -9.59 22.80 -23.23
N MET A 46 -10.76 22.97 -23.86
CA MET A 46 -11.26 22.06 -24.90
C MET A 46 -10.35 21.95 -26.14
N LEU A 47 -9.56 22.97 -26.43
CA LEU A 47 -8.60 22.96 -27.56
C LEU A 47 -7.47 21.94 -27.30
N ALA A 48 -7.02 21.81 -26.07
CA ALA A 48 -6.00 20.83 -25.69
C ALA A 48 -6.48 19.37 -25.83
N LEU A 49 -7.80 19.14 -25.76
CA LEU A 49 -8.38 17.80 -25.97
C LEU A 49 -8.27 17.33 -27.42
N ARG A 50 -8.23 18.25 -28.41
CA ARG A 50 -8.24 17.95 -29.85
C ARG A 50 -6.83 17.83 -30.46
N GLY A 51 -5.81 18.28 -29.73
CA GLY A 51 -4.42 18.22 -30.20
C GLY A 51 -3.82 16.85 -29.98
N GLU A 52 -3.46 16.12 -31.04
CA GLU A 52 -2.70 14.87 -30.88
C GLU A 52 -1.35 15.17 -30.21
N GLY A 53 -1.03 14.40 -29.16
CA GLY A 53 0.21 14.55 -28.40
C GLY A 53 0.29 15.80 -27.50
N THR A 54 -0.78 16.60 -27.39
CA THR A 54 -0.81 17.75 -26.49
C THR A 54 -1.14 17.30 -25.07
N PRO A 55 -0.25 17.57 -24.06
CA PRO A 55 -0.56 17.24 -22.68
C PRO A 55 -1.78 18.01 -22.17
N PHE A 56 -2.72 17.31 -21.58
CA PHE A 56 -3.94 17.88 -21.01
C PHE A 56 -3.80 18.02 -19.50
N PRO A 57 -3.70 19.25 -18.95
CA PRO A 57 -3.50 19.46 -17.55
C PRO A 57 -4.74 19.05 -16.73
N VAL A 58 -4.49 18.36 -15.63
CA VAL A 58 -5.52 17.89 -14.70
C VAL A 58 -5.05 18.09 -13.26
N GLN A 59 -5.96 18.53 -12.41
CA GLN A 59 -5.75 18.62 -10.98
C GLN A 59 -7.03 18.18 -10.28
N ALA A 60 -6.92 17.37 -9.23
CA ALA A 60 -8.09 17.05 -8.42
C ALA A 60 -7.71 16.69 -6.97
N ASP A 61 -8.69 16.85 -6.09
CA ASP A 61 -8.64 16.46 -4.68
C ASP A 61 -9.99 15.83 -4.33
N PHE A 62 -9.98 14.52 -4.12
CA PHE A 62 -11.16 13.72 -3.80
C PHE A 62 -11.04 13.14 -2.39
N ARG A 63 -12.18 13.03 -1.72
CA ARG A 63 -12.33 12.38 -0.43
C ARG A 63 -13.51 11.45 -0.42
N SER A 64 -13.30 10.25 0.09
CA SER A 64 -14.35 9.27 0.35
C SER A 64 -14.08 8.63 1.71
N GLY A 65 -14.97 8.87 2.68
CA GLY A 65 -14.68 8.51 4.07
C GLY A 65 -13.39 9.19 4.56
N ASN A 66 -12.48 8.40 5.10
CA ASN A 66 -11.16 8.85 5.56
C ASN A 66 -10.08 8.78 4.47
N THR A 67 -10.41 8.25 3.29
CA THR A 67 -9.47 8.18 2.17
C THR A 67 -9.48 9.48 1.37
N ARG A 68 -8.30 10.02 1.10
CA ARG A 68 -8.09 11.18 0.25
C ARG A 68 -7.14 10.83 -0.88
N VAL A 69 -7.51 11.26 -2.09
CA VAL A 69 -6.69 11.15 -3.29
C VAL A 69 -6.56 12.52 -3.91
N ALA A 70 -5.37 13.08 -3.93
CA ALA A 70 -5.11 14.34 -4.59
C ALA A 70 -4.02 14.14 -5.66
N PHE A 71 -4.24 14.72 -6.83
CA PHE A 71 -3.27 14.66 -7.91
C PHE A 71 -3.23 15.95 -8.72
N ASP A 72 -2.09 16.14 -9.37
CA ASP A 72 -1.80 17.28 -10.23
C ASP A 72 -0.81 16.83 -11.32
N GLY A 73 -1.06 17.22 -12.56
CA GLY A 73 -0.18 16.87 -13.68
C GLY A 73 -0.89 16.85 -15.02
N VAL A 74 -0.57 15.88 -15.87
CA VAL A 74 -1.05 15.82 -17.25
C VAL A 74 -1.59 14.44 -17.63
N VAL A 75 -2.62 14.47 -18.48
CA VAL A 75 -3.08 13.29 -19.22
C VAL A 75 -2.54 13.41 -20.65
N ASN A 76 -1.84 12.38 -21.09
CA ASN A 76 -1.31 12.30 -22.45
C ASN A 76 -2.36 11.69 -23.36
N ASP A 77 -2.65 12.36 -24.47
CA ASP A 77 -3.60 11.90 -25.47
C ASP A 77 -4.97 11.49 -24.85
N PRO A 78 -5.69 12.43 -24.22
CA PRO A 78 -6.87 12.11 -23.41
C PRO A 78 -7.97 11.41 -24.20
N MET A 79 -8.06 11.66 -25.52
CA MET A 79 -9.05 11.00 -26.38
C MET A 79 -8.73 9.52 -26.63
N LYS A 80 -7.47 9.12 -26.57
CA LYS A 80 -7.00 7.74 -26.72
C LYS A 80 -6.66 7.08 -25.38
N MET A 81 -6.82 7.80 -24.25
CA MET A 81 -6.41 7.38 -22.93
C MET A 81 -4.95 6.90 -22.88
N GLY A 82 -4.05 7.62 -23.58
CA GLY A 82 -2.66 7.20 -23.81
C GLY A 82 -1.79 7.11 -22.58
N GLY A 83 -2.24 7.70 -21.46
CA GLY A 83 -1.56 7.59 -20.16
C GLY A 83 -1.58 8.88 -19.36
N VAL A 84 -0.96 8.83 -18.19
CA VAL A 84 -0.90 9.97 -17.27
C VAL A 84 0.51 10.15 -16.73
N ASP A 85 0.83 11.38 -16.32
CA ASP A 85 2.00 11.73 -15.56
C ASP A 85 1.58 12.72 -14.47
N LEU A 86 1.44 12.23 -13.26
CA LEU A 86 0.82 12.94 -12.15
C LEU A 86 1.71 12.93 -10.92
N ARG A 87 1.75 14.02 -10.20
CA ARG A 87 2.10 14.00 -8.78
C ARG A 87 0.87 13.53 -8.01
N LEU A 88 1.01 12.45 -7.26
CA LEU A 88 -0.09 11.76 -6.59
C LEU A 88 0.13 11.70 -5.09
N LYS A 89 -0.88 12.09 -4.33
CA LYS A 89 -0.93 11.98 -2.88
C LYS A 89 -2.08 11.09 -2.47
N PHE A 90 -1.76 10.09 -1.67
CA PHE A 90 -2.75 9.22 -1.04
C PHE A 90 -2.67 9.34 0.48
N SER A 91 -3.81 9.34 1.14
CA SER A 91 -3.90 9.13 2.59
C SER A 91 -5.19 8.41 2.96
N GLY A 92 -5.17 7.67 4.05
CA GLY A 92 -6.31 6.91 4.52
C GLY A 92 -6.03 6.17 5.82
N ASP A 93 -7.05 5.44 6.30
CA ASP A 93 -6.95 4.67 7.54
C ASP A 93 -6.12 3.39 7.37
N SER A 94 -6.17 2.75 6.19
CA SER A 94 -5.41 1.55 5.87
C SER A 94 -5.07 1.49 4.37
N LEU A 95 -3.89 0.95 4.03
CA LEU A 95 -3.53 0.65 2.64
C LEU A 95 -4.47 -0.42 2.04
N GLY A 96 -4.99 -1.34 2.85
CA GLY A 96 -5.96 -2.35 2.41
C GLY A 96 -7.23 -1.74 1.82
N ASP A 97 -7.68 -0.58 2.32
CA ASP A 97 -8.85 0.14 1.81
C ASP A 97 -8.67 0.63 0.36
N LEU A 98 -7.43 0.74 -0.12
CA LEU A 98 -7.16 1.13 -1.50
C LEU A 98 -7.54 0.06 -2.53
N TYR A 99 -7.73 -1.20 -2.11
CA TYR A 99 -8.16 -2.27 -3.00
C TYR A 99 -9.46 -1.93 -3.74
N GLU A 100 -10.43 -1.40 -3.04
CA GLU A 100 -11.72 -0.97 -3.59
C GLU A 100 -11.58 0.10 -4.68
N LEU A 101 -10.55 0.95 -4.57
CA LEU A 101 -10.31 2.07 -5.49
C LEU A 101 -9.43 1.67 -6.68
N THR A 102 -8.42 0.82 -6.43
CA THR A 102 -7.31 0.60 -7.38
C THR A 102 -7.27 -0.83 -7.91
N GLY A 103 -7.90 -1.79 -7.23
CA GLY A 103 -7.74 -3.22 -7.49
C GLY A 103 -6.36 -3.78 -7.08
N VAL A 104 -5.49 -2.95 -6.47
CA VAL A 104 -4.18 -3.39 -5.97
C VAL A 104 -4.35 -3.97 -4.58
N LEU A 105 -4.01 -5.24 -4.41
CA LEU A 105 -4.01 -5.88 -3.11
C LEU A 105 -2.83 -5.37 -2.28
N LEU A 106 -3.14 -4.55 -1.29
CA LEU A 106 -2.20 -4.09 -0.28
C LEU A 106 -2.63 -4.60 1.09
N PRO A 107 -1.70 -4.80 2.00
CA PRO A 107 -2.03 -5.28 3.34
C PRO A 107 -2.75 -4.21 4.16
N ASP A 108 -3.50 -4.65 5.16
CA ASP A 108 -4.01 -3.76 6.18
C ASP A 108 -2.85 -3.13 6.96
N THR A 109 -2.98 -1.85 7.25
CA THR A 109 -1.96 -1.06 7.93
C THR A 109 -2.60 -0.07 8.89
N PRO A 110 -1.84 0.54 9.81
CA PRO A 110 -2.22 1.80 10.43
C PRO A 110 -2.46 2.91 9.40
N PRO A 111 -3.01 4.07 9.82
CA PRO A 111 -3.19 5.21 8.94
C PRO A 111 -1.93 5.56 8.16
N PHE A 112 -2.10 5.88 6.90
CA PHE A 112 -0.99 6.13 5.98
C PHE A 112 -1.15 7.44 5.22
N GLU A 113 -0.03 7.97 4.78
CA GLU A 113 0.07 9.08 3.83
C GLU A 113 1.28 8.86 2.91
N THR A 114 1.11 9.03 1.60
CA THR A 114 2.19 8.96 0.61
C THR A 114 2.08 10.07 -0.42
N ASP A 115 3.23 10.53 -0.90
CA ASP A 115 3.39 11.52 -1.99
C ASP A 115 4.44 10.97 -2.97
N GLY A 116 4.10 10.88 -4.25
CA GLY A 116 5.00 10.38 -5.28
C GLY A 116 4.55 10.76 -6.69
N ARG A 117 5.33 10.34 -7.70
CA ARG A 117 4.97 10.54 -9.12
C ARG A 117 4.38 9.26 -9.69
N LEU A 118 3.18 9.36 -10.21
CA LEU A 118 2.51 8.29 -10.94
C LEU A 118 2.66 8.51 -12.45
N VAL A 119 3.32 7.59 -13.12
CA VAL A 119 3.35 7.52 -14.58
C VAL A 119 2.58 6.27 -14.99
N ALA A 120 1.51 6.43 -15.75
CA ALA A 120 0.75 5.29 -16.23
C ALA A 120 0.64 5.27 -17.76
N LYS A 121 0.69 4.07 -18.30
CA LYS A 121 0.29 3.76 -19.68
C LYS A 121 -0.96 2.90 -19.61
N ILE A 122 -2.04 3.39 -20.19
CA ILE A 122 -3.34 2.72 -20.14
C ILE A 122 -3.57 2.01 -21.47
N ASP A 123 -3.70 0.70 -21.41
CA ASP A 123 -4.05 -0.14 -22.55
C ASP A 123 -5.18 -1.10 -22.11
N THR A 124 -6.39 -0.82 -22.57
CA THR A 124 -7.57 -1.60 -22.19
C THR A 124 -7.67 -2.95 -22.89
N GLU A 125 -6.90 -3.16 -23.96
CA GLU A 125 -6.91 -4.40 -24.72
C GLU A 125 -5.85 -5.41 -24.24
N LYS A 126 -4.72 -4.91 -23.73
CA LYS A 126 -3.59 -5.75 -23.32
C LYS A 126 -3.34 -5.67 -21.83
N SER A 127 -2.53 -4.70 -21.42
CA SER A 127 -2.18 -4.47 -20.03
C SER A 127 -1.84 -3.02 -19.78
N SER A 128 -2.38 -2.46 -18.71
CA SER A 128 -2.01 -1.12 -18.24
C SER A 128 -0.90 -1.21 -17.23
N VAL A 129 0.03 -0.26 -17.28
CA VAL A 129 1.17 -0.16 -16.35
C VAL A 129 1.05 1.13 -15.56
N PHE A 130 1.08 1.01 -14.25
CA PHE A 130 1.04 2.10 -13.28
C PHE A 130 2.34 2.10 -12.50
N ASP A 131 3.19 3.08 -12.72
CA ASP A 131 4.52 3.20 -12.13
C ASP A 131 4.50 4.37 -11.12
N TYR A 132 4.42 4.04 -9.84
CA TYR A 132 4.44 4.98 -8.72
C TYR A 132 5.86 5.17 -8.22
N ARG A 133 6.51 6.21 -8.68
CA ARG A 133 7.95 6.46 -8.54
C ARG A 133 8.28 7.36 -7.38
N GLY A 134 9.35 7.00 -6.68
CA GLY A 134 10.01 7.86 -5.69
C GLY A 134 9.04 8.36 -4.62
N PHE A 135 8.08 7.54 -4.23
CA PHE A 135 7.15 7.93 -3.21
C PHE A 135 7.85 8.06 -1.86
N ASN A 136 7.37 9.01 -1.08
CA ASN A 136 7.73 9.20 0.31
C ASN A 136 6.45 9.23 1.11
N GLY A 137 6.47 8.67 2.31
CA GLY A 137 5.28 8.63 3.13
C GLY A 137 5.51 8.11 4.51
N ARG A 138 4.39 7.83 5.18
CA ARG A 138 4.32 7.26 6.52
C ARG A 138 3.22 6.21 6.57
N ILE A 139 3.45 5.20 7.38
CA ILE A 139 2.46 4.20 7.80
C ILE A 139 2.54 4.12 9.31
N GLY A 140 1.51 4.57 10.02
CA GLY A 140 1.59 4.76 11.46
C GLY A 140 2.70 5.74 11.83
N ASP A 141 3.66 5.27 12.62
CA ASP A 141 4.84 6.03 13.03
C ASP A 141 6.08 5.70 12.18
N SER A 142 5.98 4.74 11.25
CA SER A 142 7.06 4.34 10.35
C SER A 142 7.12 5.24 9.11
N ASP A 143 8.34 5.58 8.66
CA ASP A 143 8.53 6.18 7.34
C ASP A 143 8.55 5.10 6.25
N ILE A 144 8.15 5.46 5.04
CA ILE A 144 8.16 4.56 3.88
C ILE A 144 8.58 5.32 2.62
N HIS A 145 9.49 4.72 1.85
CA HIS A 145 10.02 5.27 0.61
C HIS A 145 10.13 4.18 -0.44
N GLY A 146 10.04 4.54 -1.72
CA GLY A 146 10.26 3.53 -2.73
C GLY A 146 9.66 3.84 -4.09
N SER A 147 9.57 2.78 -4.88
CA SER A 147 8.88 2.80 -6.18
C SER A 147 8.18 1.47 -6.37
N LEU A 148 6.94 1.51 -6.85
CA LEU A 148 6.11 0.34 -7.10
C LEU A 148 5.53 0.43 -8.51
N ILE A 149 5.57 -0.67 -9.24
CA ILE A 149 4.98 -0.82 -10.57
C ILE A 149 3.86 -1.86 -10.47
N TYR A 150 2.65 -1.43 -10.81
CA TYR A 150 1.50 -2.31 -10.92
C TYR A 150 1.14 -2.50 -12.38
N THR A 151 1.14 -3.74 -12.84
CA THR A 151 0.79 -4.12 -14.20
C THR A 151 -0.48 -4.94 -14.18
N THR A 152 -1.54 -4.43 -14.85
CA THR A 152 -2.77 -5.20 -15.05
C THR A 152 -2.57 -6.23 -16.15
N GLY A 153 -3.37 -7.28 -16.17
CA GLY A 153 -3.32 -8.26 -17.25
C GLY A 153 -3.65 -9.69 -16.82
N LYS A 154 -3.54 -10.61 -17.77
CA LYS A 154 -3.81 -12.02 -17.54
C LYS A 154 -2.50 -12.81 -17.40
N PRO A 155 -2.44 -13.90 -16.62
CA PRO A 155 -3.56 -14.49 -15.85
C PRO A 155 -3.96 -13.68 -14.62
N ARG A 156 -3.09 -12.84 -14.08
CA ARG A 156 -3.30 -11.99 -12.91
C ARG A 156 -2.50 -10.70 -13.02
N PRO A 157 -2.93 -9.62 -12.37
CA PRO A 157 -2.10 -8.43 -12.22
C PRO A 157 -0.85 -8.72 -11.39
N LYS A 158 0.18 -7.89 -11.55
CA LYS A 158 1.47 -8.02 -10.86
C LYS A 158 1.89 -6.70 -10.22
N LEU A 159 2.39 -6.78 -8.99
CA LEU A 159 3.01 -5.68 -8.26
C LEU A 159 4.52 -5.95 -8.11
N GLU A 160 5.36 -5.00 -8.54
CA GLU A 160 6.82 -5.12 -8.46
C GLU A 160 7.43 -3.84 -7.89
N GLY A 161 8.56 -3.96 -7.20
CA GLY A 161 9.33 -2.79 -6.82
C GLY A 161 10.19 -2.93 -5.58
N ASP A 162 10.67 -1.77 -5.14
CA ASP A 162 11.56 -1.64 -3.99
C ASP A 162 10.95 -0.66 -2.98
N VAL A 163 10.92 -1.07 -1.72
CA VAL A 163 10.39 -0.30 -0.60
C VAL A 163 11.42 -0.25 0.52
N GLU A 164 11.67 0.93 1.06
CA GLU A 164 12.60 1.15 2.16
C GLU A 164 11.93 1.91 3.31
N SER A 165 12.33 1.60 4.55
CA SER A 165 12.03 2.38 5.75
C SER A 165 13.34 2.65 6.50
N ARG A 166 13.54 3.91 6.90
CA ARG A 166 14.71 4.30 7.71
C ARG A 166 14.43 4.06 9.19
N GLN A 167 13.18 4.28 9.58
CA GLN A 167 12.67 4.09 10.93
C GLN A 167 11.36 3.31 10.86
N LEU A 168 11.43 2.03 11.15
CA LEU A 168 10.32 1.09 11.10
C LEU A 168 9.90 0.74 12.51
N ARG A 169 8.66 1.03 12.87
CA ARG A 169 8.07 0.54 14.10
C ARG A 169 7.43 -0.83 13.84
N LEU A 170 7.86 -1.87 14.54
CA LEU A 170 7.37 -3.22 14.30
C LEU A 170 5.85 -3.36 14.54
N ALA A 171 5.29 -2.54 15.44
CA ALA A 171 3.85 -2.49 15.69
C ALA A 171 3.04 -2.05 14.45
N ASP A 172 3.63 -1.24 13.57
CA ASP A 172 2.97 -0.80 12.32
C ASP A 172 2.91 -1.93 11.28
N LEU A 173 3.73 -2.97 11.44
CA LEU A 173 3.68 -4.21 10.67
C LEU A 173 2.76 -5.28 11.29
N GLY A 174 2.18 -4.99 12.47
CA GLY A 174 1.34 -5.95 13.20
C GLY A 174 0.28 -6.62 12.33
N PRO A 175 -0.54 -5.85 11.58
CA PRO A 175 -1.55 -6.42 10.69
C PRO A 175 -0.97 -7.32 9.59
N LEU A 176 0.26 -7.04 9.14
CA LEU A 176 0.96 -7.84 8.12
C LEU A 176 1.41 -9.22 8.63
N ILE A 177 1.74 -9.30 9.91
CA ILE A 177 2.26 -10.52 10.55
C ILE A 177 1.23 -11.19 11.47
N GLY A 178 -0.05 -10.75 11.41
CA GLY A 178 -1.14 -11.31 12.21
C GLY A 178 -1.00 -11.03 13.72
N VAL A 179 -0.36 -9.93 14.11
CA VAL A 179 -0.27 -9.48 15.50
C VAL A 179 -1.15 -8.25 15.68
N ASP A 180 -2.21 -8.35 16.48
CA ASP A 180 -3.04 -7.21 16.84
C ASP A 180 -2.23 -6.10 17.52
N SER A 181 -1.99 -5.02 16.81
CA SER A 181 -1.51 -3.78 17.39
C SER A 181 -2.69 -3.07 18.08
N GLY A 182 -2.92 -3.36 19.35
CA GLY A 182 -4.04 -3.03 20.23
C GLY A 182 -4.76 -1.67 20.14
N LYS A 183 -4.67 -0.94 19.02
CA LYS A 183 -5.40 0.29 18.73
C LYS A 183 -6.39 0.18 17.56
N GLY A 184 -6.39 -0.92 16.80
CA GLY A 184 -7.38 -1.23 15.74
C GLY A 184 -8.61 -1.98 16.24
N ALA A 185 -8.57 -2.49 17.48
CA ALA A 185 -9.60 -3.37 18.06
C ALA A 185 -10.98 -2.71 18.31
N GLU A 186 -11.14 -1.40 18.16
CA GLU A 186 -12.45 -0.75 18.39
C GLU A 186 -13.43 -0.89 17.22
N LYS A 187 -12.96 -1.08 15.99
CA LYS A 187 -13.88 -1.24 14.84
C LYS A 187 -14.34 -2.68 14.64
N SER A 188 -13.53 -3.69 14.98
CA SER A 188 -13.92 -5.11 14.89
C SER A 188 -14.94 -5.54 15.95
N LYS A 189 -15.05 -4.83 17.08
CA LYS A 189 -16.01 -5.13 18.15
C LYS A 189 -17.49 -4.88 17.82
N ARG A 190 -17.79 -4.26 16.70
CA ARG A 190 -19.19 -3.96 16.31
C ARG A 190 -19.85 -5.06 15.48
N SER A 191 -19.08 -6.01 14.96
CA SER A 191 -19.60 -7.17 14.20
C SER A 191 -19.60 -8.51 14.95
N GLU A 192 -18.95 -8.62 16.13
CA GLU A 192 -18.83 -9.88 16.87
C GLU A 192 -19.63 -9.95 18.19
N GLN A 193 -20.70 -9.20 18.32
CA GLN A 193 -21.58 -9.32 19.49
C GLN A 193 -22.50 -10.58 19.44
N LYS A 194 -22.06 -11.66 18.77
CA LYS A 194 -22.67 -12.99 18.86
C LYS A 194 -21.63 -14.11 18.77
N LYS A 195 -20.83 -14.34 19.82
CA LYS A 195 -20.43 -15.65 20.34
C LYS A 195 -19.39 -15.44 21.45
N GLY A 196 -19.81 -15.75 22.65
CA GLY A 196 -18.91 -15.71 23.79
C GLY A 196 -17.95 -16.90 23.76
N GLU A 197 -16.66 -16.58 23.74
CA GLU A 197 -15.60 -17.42 24.31
C GLU A 197 -14.46 -16.49 24.69
N LYS A 198 -14.17 -16.45 26.00
CA LYS A 198 -13.04 -15.70 26.56
C LYS A 198 -11.74 -16.35 26.11
N SER A 199 -10.98 -15.71 25.24
CA SER A 199 -9.59 -16.11 24.97
C SER A 199 -8.70 -15.69 26.15
N VAL A 200 -8.19 -16.67 26.87
CA VAL A 200 -7.18 -16.48 27.90
C VAL A 200 -5.83 -16.24 27.21
N GLN A 201 -5.29 -15.03 27.35
CA GLN A 201 -3.93 -14.72 26.92
C GLN A 201 -2.95 -15.55 27.76
N SER A 202 -2.36 -16.58 27.16
CA SER A 202 -1.22 -17.29 27.73
C SER A 202 0.08 -16.64 27.27
N ALA A 203 0.77 -15.95 28.16
CA ALA A 203 2.15 -15.49 27.94
C ALA A 203 3.03 -16.69 27.58
N GLY A 204 3.64 -16.69 26.38
CA GLY A 204 4.62 -17.69 25.99
C GLY A 204 4.55 -18.29 24.59
N LYS A 205 3.63 -17.85 23.73
CA LYS A 205 3.60 -18.32 22.32
C LYS A 205 4.09 -17.24 21.37
N VAL A 206 5.01 -17.59 20.50
CA VAL A 206 5.70 -16.71 19.55
C VAL A 206 4.93 -16.56 18.23
N LEU A 207 3.89 -17.37 17.99
CA LEU A 207 3.12 -17.37 16.76
C LEU A 207 1.84 -16.54 16.87
N PRO A 208 1.42 -15.82 15.80
CA PRO A 208 0.17 -15.08 15.75
C PRO A 208 -1.04 -15.99 16.01
N TYR A 209 -2.07 -15.44 16.67
CA TYR A 209 -3.31 -16.17 16.93
C TYR A 209 -4.34 -15.99 15.83
N ASP A 210 -4.24 -14.90 15.06
CA ASP A 210 -5.18 -14.62 14.00
C ASP A 210 -4.87 -15.41 12.74
N ARG A 211 -5.93 -15.85 12.06
CA ARG A 211 -5.78 -16.54 10.78
C ARG A 211 -5.31 -15.57 9.72
N PHE A 212 -4.24 -15.91 9.01
CA PHE A 212 -3.87 -15.18 7.81
C PHE A 212 -5.01 -15.24 6.80
N GLU A 213 -5.46 -14.08 6.32
CA GLU A 213 -6.44 -14.00 5.23
C GLU A 213 -5.77 -14.36 3.91
N THR A 214 -5.68 -15.66 3.62
CA THR A 214 -5.05 -16.17 2.38
C THR A 214 -5.99 -16.16 1.19
N ASP A 215 -7.27 -15.91 1.41
CA ASP A 215 -8.31 -15.99 0.37
C ASP A 215 -8.11 -14.98 -0.78
N LYS A 216 -7.31 -13.94 -0.54
CA LYS A 216 -6.96 -12.93 -1.55
C LYS A 216 -5.58 -13.11 -2.18
N TRP A 217 -4.81 -14.12 -1.76
CA TRP A 217 -3.44 -14.31 -2.24
C TRP A 217 -3.34 -14.77 -3.70
N ASP A 218 -4.43 -15.23 -4.27
CA ASP A 218 -4.50 -15.66 -5.66
C ASP A 218 -4.98 -14.55 -6.64
N VAL A 219 -5.38 -13.38 -6.13
CA VAL A 219 -5.90 -12.29 -6.98
C VAL A 219 -4.79 -11.50 -7.67
N MET A 220 -3.56 -11.53 -7.15
CA MET A 220 -2.43 -10.76 -7.66
C MET A 220 -1.10 -11.48 -7.42
N ASP A 221 -0.15 -11.36 -8.34
CA ASP A 221 1.24 -11.74 -8.12
C ASP A 221 2.02 -10.54 -7.57
N ALA A 222 3.05 -10.77 -6.74
CA ALA A 222 3.91 -9.72 -6.22
C ALA A 222 5.39 -10.13 -6.24
N ASP A 223 6.28 -9.16 -6.49
CA ASP A 223 7.74 -9.27 -6.45
C ASP A 223 8.30 -7.97 -5.86
N VAL A 224 8.40 -7.90 -4.53
CA VAL A 224 8.74 -6.67 -3.83
C VAL A 224 9.95 -6.89 -2.92
N ARG A 225 10.95 -6.01 -3.03
CA ARG A 225 12.09 -5.97 -2.10
C ARG A 225 11.81 -4.93 -1.02
N PHE A 226 11.97 -5.36 0.22
CA PHE A 226 11.81 -4.49 1.39
C PHE A 226 13.11 -4.38 2.17
N LYS A 227 13.42 -3.15 2.66
CA LYS A 227 14.54 -2.87 3.56
C LYS A 227 14.10 -1.95 4.69
N GLY A 228 14.37 -2.34 5.94
CA GLY A 228 14.15 -1.54 7.15
C GLY A 228 15.48 -1.36 7.90
N ARG A 229 15.94 -0.11 8.08
CA ARG A 229 17.25 0.13 8.70
C ARG A 229 17.21 0.06 10.23
N ARG A 230 16.43 0.94 10.85
CA ARG A 230 16.24 0.97 12.30
C ARG A 230 14.84 0.43 12.59
N ILE A 231 14.78 -0.61 13.42
CA ILE A 231 13.50 -1.21 13.80
C ILE A 231 13.25 -0.91 15.26
N GLU A 232 12.19 -0.16 15.53
CA GLU A 232 11.74 0.11 16.88
C GLU A 232 10.77 -0.98 17.29
N HIS A 233 11.17 -1.70 18.31
CA HIS A 233 10.38 -2.75 18.96
C HIS A 233 10.36 -2.46 20.44
N GLY A 234 9.20 -2.20 21.04
CA GLY A 234 8.99 -1.89 22.46
C GLY A 234 10.14 -2.24 23.44
N SER A 235 9.88 -2.94 24.52
CA SER A 235 10.87 -3.34 25.53
C SER A 235 11.70 -4.59 25.17
N SER A 236 11.52 -5.16 23.98
CA SER A 236 12.18 -6.38 23.54
C SER A 236 13.43 -6.10 22.70
N LEU A 237 14.18 -7.14 22.37
CA LEU A 237 15.46 -7.12 21.66
C LEU A 237 15.45 -6.23 20.40
N PRO A 238 16.43 -5.30 20.26
CA PRO A 238 16.52 -4.45 19.10
C PRO A 238 16.81 -5.29 17.85
N ILE A 239 15.94 -5.14 16.84
CA ILE A 239 16.13 -5.68 15.50
C ILE A 239 16.71 -4.59 14.61
N SER A 240 17.69 -4.91 13.78
CA SER A 240 18.29 -3.97 12.83
C SER A 240 18.40 -4.59 11.43
N ASP A 241 18.55 -3.73 10.44
CA ASP A 241 18.90 -4.11 9.07
C ASP A 241 18.02 -5.22 8.49
N LEU A 242 16.70 -5.09 8.71
CA LEU A 242 15.72 -5.98 8.10
C LEU A 242 15.78 -5.87 6.58
N SER A 243 15.91 -6.96 5.90
CA SER A 243 15.75 -7.02 4.45
C SER A 243 15.04 -8.30 4.05
N THR A 244 14.14 -8.18 3.09
CA THR A 244 13.45 -9.34 2.55
C THR A 244 13.07 -9.13 1.09
N HIS A 245 13.03 -10.23 0.34
CA HIS A 245 12.43 -10.30 -0.98
C HIS A 245 11.12 -11.09 -0.86
N ILE A 246 10.03 -10.39 -1.10
CA ILE A 246 8.65 -10.88 -1.00
C ILE A 246 8.22 -11.32 -2.39
N ILE A 247 7.96 -12.59 -2.58
CA ILE A 247 7.45 -13.16 -3.83
C ILE A 247 6.12 -13.82 -3.52
N LEU A 248 5.05 -13.32 -4.12
CA LEU A 248 3.73 -13.94 -4.10
C LEU A 248 3.38 -14.39 -5.51
N LYS A 249 3.10 -15.65 -5.69
CA LYS A 249 2.72 -16.21 -6.99
C LYS A 249 1.77 -17.39 -6.81
N ASN A 250 0.59 -17.34 -7.41
CA ASN A 250 -0.42 -18.40 -7.30
C ASN A 250 -0.78 -18.75 -5.84
N ALA A 251 -0.99 -17.77 -4.98
CA ALA A 251 -1.19 -17.95 -3.54
C ALA A 251 0.01 -18.56 -2.77
N ASP A 252 1.16 -18.70 -3.40
CA ASP A 252 2.42 -19.16 -2.81
C ASP A 252 3.25 -17.94 -2.41
N LEU A 253 3.43 -17.71 -1.11
CA LEU A 253 4.20 -16.60 -0.56
C LEU A 253 5.58 -17.07 -0.12
N ARG A 254 6.62 -16.40 -0.62
CA ARG A 254 8.01 -16.64 -0.25
C ARG A 254 8.68 -15.38 0.24
N LEU A 255 9.37 -15.48 1.37
CA LEU A 255 10.28 -14.46 1.87
C LEU A 255 11.70 -15.03 1.74
N GLN A 256 12.43 -14.63 0.72
CA GLN A 256 13.72 -15.27 0.33
C GLN A 256 14.73 -14.25 -0.18
N PRO A 257 15.76 -13.92 0.62
CA PRO A 257 15.93 -14.22 2.04
C PRO A 257 15.22 -13.20 2.93
N LEU A 258 14.78 -13.61 4.11
CA LEU A 258 14.47 -12.70 5.23
C LEU A 258 15.74 -12.60 6.09
N LYS A 259 16.32 -11.42 6.21
CA LYS A 259 17.55 -11.19 6.99
C LYS A 259 17.34 -10.05 7.97
N PHE A 260 17.88 -10.17 9.16
CA PHE A 260 17.92 -9.09 10.15
C PHE A 260 19.01 -9.30 11.18
N GLY A 261 19.50 -8.20 11.78
CA GLY A 261 20.39 -8.21 12.93
C GLY A 261 19.61 -8.32 14.23
N MET A 262 20.10 -9.08 15.19
CA MET A 262 19.53 -9.22 16.53
C MET A 262 20.59 -9.70 17.52
N ALA A 263 20.58 -9.18 18.75
CA ALA A 263 21.45 -9.62 19.84
C ALA A 263 22.95 -9.70 19.45
N GLY A 264 23.44 -8.69 18.72
CA GLY A 264 24.83 -8.62 18.26
C GLY A 264 25.22 -9.63 17.17
N GLY A 265 24.27 -10.42 16.69
CA GLY A 265 24.45 -11.40 15.60
C GLY A 265 23.50 -11.12 14.42
N SER A 266 23.27 -12.13 13.60
CA SER A 266 22.38 -12.06 12.45
C SER A 266 21.53 -13.32 12.30
N ILE A 267 20.32 -13.13 11.82
CA ILE A 267 19.39 -14.19 11.44
C ILE A 267 19.14 -14.09 9.95
N ALA A 268 19.14 -15.21 9.27
CA ALA A 268 18.70 -15.35 7.90
C ALA A 268 17.69 -16.50 7.82
N ALA A 269 16.57 -16.27 7.18
CA ALA A 269 15.54 -17.27 7.00
C ALA A 269 15.03 -17.29 5.56
N ASN A 270 14.58 -18.46 5.11
CA ASN A 270 13.75 -18.61 3.94
C ASN A 270 12.40 -19.14 4.42
N ILE A 271 11.36 -18.38 4.18
CA ILE A 271 9.99 -18.71 4.59
C ILE A 271 9.17 -18.96 3.33
N HIS A 272 8.40 -20.04 3.34
CA HIS A 272 7.53 -20.44 2.27
C HIS A 272 6.15 -20.79 2.85
N LEU A 273 5.09 -20.15 2.36
CA LEU A 273 3.70 -20.36 2.81
C LEU A 273 2.84 -20.67 1.60
N GLU A 274 2.16 -21.82 1.63
CA GLU A 274 1.23 -22.27 0.60
C GLU A 274 -0.20 -21.90 1.00
N GLY A 275 -0.69 -20.73 0.54
CA GLY A 275 -1.99 -20.17 0.91
C GLY A 275 -3.18 -20.90 0.26
N ASP A 276 -2.96 -21.68 -0.80
CA ASP A 276 -3.97 -22.50 -1.46
C ASP A 276 -4.33 -23.77 -0.69
N LYS A 277 -3.48 -24.18 0.27
CA LYS A 277 -3.71 -25.37 1.08
C LYS A 277 -4.64 -25.09 2.25
N LYS A 278 -5.48 -26.08 2.56
CA LYS A 278 -6.41 -26.01 3.74
C LYS A 278 -6.19 -27.24 4.62
N PRO A 279 -5.55 -27.13 5.78
CA PRO A 279 -4.97 -25.91 6.36
C PRO A 279 -3.76 -25.42 5.57
N MET A 280 -3.46 -24.09 5.66
CA MET A 280 -2.26 -23.49 5.08
C MET A 280 -1.02 -24.24 5.53
N GLN A 281 -0.12 -24.53 4.61
CA GLN A 281 1.15 -25.17 4.90
C GLN A 281 2.27 -24.15 4.87
N GLY A 282 3.24 -24.31 5.77
CA GLY A 282 4.38 -23.42 5.86
C GLY A 282 5.68 -24.16 6.11
N ARG A 283 6.76 -23.66 5.52
CA ARG A 283 8.13 -24.11 5.75
C ARG A 283 9.00 -22.91 6.08
N ALA A 284 9.88 -23.08 7.07
CA ALA A 284 10.87 -22.07 7.41
C ALA A 284 12.23 -22.74 7.63
N ASP A 285 13.24 -22.31 6.87
CA ASP A 285 14.64 -22.67 7.05
C ASP A 285 15.35 -21.46 7.68
N ILE A 286 15.82 -21.61 8.92
CA ILE A 286 16.36 -20.49 9.72
C ILE A 286 17.82 -20.77 10.07
N GLN A 287 18.67 -19.77 9.86
CA GLN A 287 20.07 -19.78 10.26
C GLN A 287 20.36 -18.58 11.17
N ALA A 288 20.91 -18.85 12.35
CA ALA A 288 21.35 -17.85 13.30
C ALA A 288 22.88 -17.88 13.45
N ARG A 289 23.52 -16.70 13.45
CA ARG A 289 24.97 -16.58 13.56
C ARG A 289 25.35 -15.53 14.59
N ARG A 290 26.31 -15.89 15.48
CA ARG A 290 26.94 -15.00 16.45
C ARG A 290 25.95 -14.31 17.42
N LEU A 291 24.82 -14.94 17.73
CA LEU A 291 23.90 -14.43 18.72
C LEU A 291 24.51 -14.44 20.12
N LYS A 292 24.43 -13.35 20.83
CA LYS A 292 24.88 -13.26 22.25
C LYS A 292 23.72 -13.68 23.14
N LEU A 293 23.82 -14.84 23.78
CA LEU A 293 22.75 -15.39 24.63
C LEU A 293 22.36 -14.45 25.76
N LYS A 294 23.32 -13.71 26.34
CA LYS A 294 23.06 -12.72 27.38
C LYS A 294 22.13 -11.58 26.92
N GLU A 295 22.19 -11.21 25.67
CA GLU A 295 21.30 -10.19 25.11
C GLU A 295 19.91 -10.78 24.73
N LEU A 296 19.83 -12.09 24.47
CA LEU A 296 18.57 -12.80 24.21
C LEU A 296 17.79 -13.10 25.50
N MET A 297 18.49 -13.33 26.59
CA MET A 297 17.91 -13.76 27.88
C MET A 297 18.53 -12.92 29.00
N PRO A 298 18.17 -11.63 29.12
CA PRO A 298 18.77 -10.73 30.10
C PRO A 298 18.51 -11.18 31.55
N ASP A 299 17.44 -11.92 31.82
CA ASP A 299 17.01 -12.38 33.13
C ASP A 299 17.58 -13.77 33.53
N VAL A 300 18.37 -14.40 32.66
CA VAL A 300 18.98 -15.69 32.93
C VAL A 300 20.43 -15.47 33.37
N GLU A 301 20.72 -15.59 34.68
CA GLU A 301 22.07 -15.73 35.15
C GLU A 301 22.63 -17.07 34.66
N LEU A 302 23.53 -17.01 33.68
CA LEU A 302 24.32 -18.19 33.27
C LEU A 302 25.33 -18.51 34.41
N MET A 303 24.99 -19.53 35.20
CA MET A 303 25.96 -20.10 36.16
C MET A 303 27.14 -20.72 35.42
#